data_7a2b1fd5f1f29ad8922b0a6abf45611a
#
_entry.id   7a2b1fd5f1f29ad8922b0a6abf45611a
#
_cell.length_a   1.000
_cell.length_b   1.000
_cell.length_c   1.000
_cell.angle_alpha   90.00
_cell.angle_beta   90.00
_cell.angle_gamma   90.00
#
_symmetry.space_group_name_H-M   'P 1'
#
loop_
_entity.id
_entity.type
_entity.pdbx_description
1 polymer ?
#
loop_
_entity_poly.entity_id
_entity_poly.type
_entity_poly.pdbx_seq_one_letter_code
_entity_poly.pdbx_strand_id
1 'polypeptide(L)'
;MAKKLLLYPAIDLERYSQILDLDVDLNIINADSLEEAQFHITDARGFYGKITPELLTLAEQLTWVQSPTASLEHYVFDQLIDHPCTLTNMKGLFYDVIADHVMCYVLMFARRMHLYMRSQFESKWSPIGGENARSSFTVGPGAVTGMDQAHMHIADCTMGVVGCGSIGSEICNRASHFGMKVIAVDPDVSAEPCGVSELRGTNELPWLLAESDFVVIAAPHTPETEGLFDDAMIAQIKPGGYLINIGRGVIVKLAALSAALERGHLSGAALDVFETEPLPSEHPLWEREDVILTPHVAACSVRVPERHLDTLLENIRRFASDEPLLNVTNKARWY
;
A
#
# COMPACT_ATOMS: atom_id res chain seq x y z
N MET A 1 27.76 -28.99 10.95
CA MET A 1 27.89 -27.67 11.60
C MET A 1 26.53 -26.98 11.52
N ALA A 2 26.11 -26.28 12.59
CA ALA A 2 24.90 -25.49 12.56
C ALA A 2 24.93 -24.46 11.42
N LYS A 3 23.79 -24.23 10.76
CA LYS A 3 23.69 -23.20 9.74
C LYS A 3 23.91 -21.81 10.38
N LYS A 4 24.60 -20.91 9.70
CA LYS A 4 24.79 -19.53 10.16
C LYS A 4 23.70 -18.61 9.59
N LEU A 5 23.08 -17.82 10.46
CA LEU A 5 22.17 -16.73 10.12
C LEU A 5 22.82 -15.41 10.54
N LEU A 6 22.98 -14.48 9.59
CA LEU A 6 23.51 -13.15 9.82
C LEU A 6 22.37 -12.13 9.79
N LEU A 7 22.27 -11.31 10.83
CA LEU A 7 21.38 -10.15 10.92
C LEU A 7 22.21 -8.88 10.74
N TYR A 8 21.87 -8.03 9.76
CA TYR A 8 22.54 -6.75 9.53
C TYR A 8 21.63 -5.74 8.81
N PRO A 9 21.52 -4.50 9.30
CA PRO A 9 22.13 -3.97 10.55
C PRO A 9 21.62 -4.72 11.79
N ALA A 10 22.38 -4.58 12.89
CA ALA A 10 22.01 -5.23 14.14
C ALA A 10 20.62 -4.81 14.61
N ILE A 11 19.86 -5.78 15.08
CA ILE A 11 18.58 -5.53 15.75
C ILE A 11 18.82 -5.33 17.25
N ASP A 12 17.89 -4.66 17.92
CA ASP A 12 18.01 -4.37 19.35
C ASP A 12 18.02 -5.65 20.23
N LEU A 13 18.52 -5.51 21.43
CA LEU A 13 18.74 -6.63 22.34
C LEU A 13 17.45 -7.36 22.74
N GLU A 14 16.34 -6.65 22.86
CA GLU A 14 15.05 -7.24 23.25
C GLU A 14 14.54 -8.20 22.18
N ARG A 15 14.54 -7.77 20.92
CA ARG A 15 14.12 -8.60 19.77
C ARG A 15 15.15 -9.69 19.46
N TYR A 16 16.43 -9.39 19.63
CA TYR A 16 17.48 -10.40 19.46
C TYR A 16 17.34 -11.52 20.49
N SER A 17 17.02 -11.21 21.76
CA SER A 17 16.78 -12.26 22.76
C SER A 17 15.61 -13.19 22.37
N GLN A 18 14.53 -12.65 21.80
CA GLN A 18 13.40 -13.45 21.31
C GLN A 18 13.80 -14.41 20.17
N ILE A 19 14.76 -13.99 19.31
CA ILE A 19 15.30 -14.88 18.28
C ILE A 19 16.16 -15.99 18.92
N LEU A 20 16.96 -15.69 19.93
CA LEU A 20 17.77 -16.69 20.64
C LEU A 20 16.92 -17.68 21.44
N ASP A 21 15.74 -17.27 21.91
CA ASP A 21 14.79 -18.10 22.65
C ASP A 21 14.06 -19.13 21.75
N LEU A 22 14.27 -19.12 20.43
CA LEU A 22 13.64 -20.07 19.50
C LEU A 22 14.09 -21.53 19.65
N ASP A 23 15.16 -21.79 20.41
CA ASP A 23 15.73 -23.14 20.57
C ASP A 23 15.95 -23.88 19.23
N VAL A 24 16.59 -23.21 18.29
CA VAL A 24 16.91 -23.73 16.95
C VAL A 24 18.42 -23.99 16.80
N ASP A 25 18.80 -25.01 16.04
CA ASP A 25 20.21 -25.32 15.74
C ASP A 25 20.78 -24.37 14.68
N LEU A 26 20.91 -23.10 15.05
CA LEU A 26 21.50 -22.04 14.22
C LEU A 26 22.60 -21.28 15.00
N ASN A 27 23.65 -20.92 14.28
CA ASN A 27 24.60 -19.91 14.76
C ASN A 27 24.14 -18.53 14.29
N ILE A 28 23.56 -17.72 15.19
CA ILE A 28 22.94 -16.43 14.87
C ILE A 28 23.89 -15.31 15.24
N ILE A 29 24.25 -14.49 14.26
CA ILE A 29 25.13 -13.32 14.42
C ILE A 29 24.31 -12.05 14.22
N ASN A 30 24.43 -11.12 15.15
CA ASN A 30 23.77 -9.81 15.11
C ASN A 30 24.86 -8.74 14.90
N ALA A 31 25.19 -8.43 13.64
CA ALA A 31 26.34 -7.62 13.28
C ALA A 31 26.08 -6.13 13.42
N ASP A 32 26.93 -5.43 14.17
CA ASP A 32 26.83 -3.99 14.44
C ASP A 32 27.45 -3.13 13.33
N SER A 33 28.33 -3.69 12.52
CA SER A 33 29.06 -2.95 11.50
C SER A 33 29.10 -3.67 10.16
N LEU A 34 29.36 -2.92 9.09
CA LEU A 34 29.57 -3.49 7.76
C LEU A 34 30.77 -4.43 7.71
N GLU A 35 31.87 -4.10 8.44
CA GLU A 35 33.06 -4.92 8.52
C GLU A 35 32.75 -6.28 9.15
N GLU A 36 32.00 -6.29 10.25
CA GLU A 36 31.54 -7.53 10.88
C GLU A 36 30.58 -8.31 9.95
N ALA A 37 29.65 -7.64 9.27
CA ALA A 37 28.77 -8.26 8.32
C ALA A 37 29.55 -8.88 7.15
N GLN A 38 30.55 -8.20 6.58
CA GLN A 38 31.42 -8.73 5.52
C GLN A 38 32.21 -9.95 5.97
N PHE A 39 32.67 -9.97 7.22
CA PHE A 39 33.39 -11.11 7.77
C PHE A 39 32.47 -12.34 7.91
N HIS A 40 31.28 -12.15 8.46
CA HIS A 40 30.37 -13.27 8.75
C HIS A 40 29.52 -13.74 7.58
N ILE A 41 29.34 -12.93 6.52
CA ILE A 41 28.53 -13.30 5.35
C ILE A 41 29.19 -14.41 4.52
N THR A 42 30.52 -14.56 4.60
CA THR A 42 31.30 -15.53 3.77
C THR A 42 30.84 -16.97 3.97
N ASP A 43 30.44 -17.35 5.16
CA ASP A 43 29.95 -18.70 5.49
C ASP A 43 28.51 -18.71 6.00
N ALA A 44 27.80 -17.56 5.93
CA ALA A 44 26.39 -17.48 6.28
C ALA A 44 25.52 -18.17 5.24
N ARG A 45 24.53 -18.95 5.68
CA ARG A 45 23.51 -19.57 4.83
C ARG A 45 22.21 -18.78 4.81
N GLY A 46 21.92 -17.99 5.84
CA GLY A 46 20.79 -17.08 5.93
C GLY A 46 21.26 -15.65 6.19
N PHE A 47 20.52 -14.67 5.64
CA PHE A 47 20.75 -13.25 5.86
C PHE A 47 19.42 -12.53 6.08
N TYR A 48 19.35 -11.72 7.13
CA TYR A 48 18.24 -10.76 7.36
C TYR A 48 18.74 -9.34 7.17
N GLY A 49 18.09 -8.59 6.29
CA GLY A 49 18.41 -7.20 6.05
C GLY A 49 18.42 -6.82 4.58
N LYS A 50 19.00 -5.66 4.28
CA LYS A 50 19.21 -5.21 2.90
C LYS A 50 20.52 -5.78 2.38
N ILE A 51 20.47 -6.89 1.64
CA ILE A 51 21.65 -7.42 0.97
C ILE A 51 22.13 -6.43 -0.12
N THR A 52 23.43 -6.13 -0.14
CA THR A 52 24.04 -5.25 -1.17
C THR A 52 24.85 -6.08 -2.15
N PRO A 53 25.20 -5.55 -3.35
CA PRO A 53 26.06 -6.25 -4.30
C PRO A 53 27.41 -6.67 -3.68
N GLU A 54 27.99 -5.82 -2.80
CA GLU A 54 29.26 -6.11 -2.13
C GLU A 54 29.11 -7.29 -1.17
N LEU A 55 28.06 -7.31 -0.34
CA LEU A 55 27.81 -8.43 0.58
C LEU A 55 27.47 -9.71 -0.19
N LEU A 56 26.67 -9.62 -1.26
CA LEU A 56 26.31 -10.78 -2.07
C LEU A 56 27.54 -11.42 -2.74
N THR A 57 28.49 -10.61 -3.19
CA THR A 57 29.74 -11.09 -3.78
C THR A 57 30.60 -11.90 -2.80
N LEU A 58 30.52 -11.61 -1.52
CA LEU A 58 31.23 -12.33 -0.45
C LEU A 58 30.47 -13.57 0.05
N ALA A 59 29.19 -13.69 -0.28
CA ALA A 59 28.26 -14.67 0.29
C ALA A 59 28.33 -16.03 -0.43
N GLU A 60 29.39 -16.80 -0.21
CA GLU A 60 29.67 -18.05 -0.92
C GLU A 60 28.64 -19.18 -0.66
N GLN A 61 27.98 -19.17 0.50
CA GLN A 61 27.08 -20.23 0.96
C GLN A 61 25.62 -19.81 1.11
N LEU A 62 25.25 -18.59 0.70
CA LEU A 62 23.96 -18.00 0.95
C LEU A 62 22.83 -18.75 0.22
N THR A 63 21.84 -19.21 1.00
CA THR A 63 20.67 -19.93 0.47
C THR A 63 19.37 -19.18 0.73
N TRP A 64 19.33 -18.23 1.68
CA TRP A 64 18.16 -17.46 2.05
C TRP A 64 18.50 -16.02 2.38
N VAL A 65 17.66 -15.09 1.88
CA VAL A 65 17.65 -13.68 2.25
C VAL A 65 16.24 -13.30 2.68
N GLN A 66 16.10 -12.75 3.89
CA GLN A 66 14.87 -12.14 4.38
C GLN A 66 14.98 -10.62 4.26
N SER A 67 14.23 -10.04 3.33
CA SER A 67 14.07 -8.58 3.26
C SER A 67 13.24 -8.07 4.44
N PRO A 68 13.59 -6.94 5.07
CA PRO A 68 12.83 -6.33 6.17
C PRO A 68 11.59 -5.56 5.69
N THR A 69 11.31 -5.50 4.38
CA THR A 69 10.19 -4.75 3.80
C THR A 69 9.28 -5.65 2.98
N ALA A 70 8.06 -5.20 2.72
CA ALA A 70 7.15 -5.87 1.80
C ALA A 70 7.50 -5.56 0.35
N SER A 71 7.90 -4.33 0.04
CA SER A 71 8.27 -3.91 -1.30
C SER A 71 9.76 -4.09 -1.55
N LEU A 72 10.12 -4.42 -2.78
CA LEU A 72 11.45 -4.87 -3.15
C LEU A 72 12.16 -4.00 -4.19
N GLU A 73 11.52 -2.93 -4.68
CA GLU A 73 12.08 -2.05 -5.71
C GLU A 73 13.44 -1.44 -5.38
N HIS A 74 13.76 -1.30 -4.08
CA HIS A 74 15.06 -0.80 -3.60
C HIS A 74 15.98 -1.90 -3.04
N TYR A 75 15.57 -3.17 -3.15
CA TYR A 75 16.27 -4.31 -2.60
C TYR A 75 16.77 -5.26 -3.68
N VAL A 76 16.09 -5.32 -4.82
CA VAL A 76 16.44 -6.23 -5.90
C VAL A 76 17.38 -5.54 -6.89
N PHE A 77 18.39 -6.28 -7.35
CA PHE A 77 19.37 -5.89 -8.36
C PHE A 77 19.78 -7.12 -9.18
N ASP A 78 20.37 -6.93 -10.37
CA ASP A 78 20.60 -8.01 -11.34
C ASP A 78 21.30 -9.24 -10.75
N GLN A 79 22.38 -9.04 -9.98
CA GLN A 79 23.11 -10.15 -9.39
C GLN A 79 22.27 -10.93 -8.36
N LEU A 80 21.34 -10.27 -7.64
CA LEU A 80 20.44 -10.94 -6.71
C LEU A 80 19.33 -11.69 -7.45
N ILE A 81 18.87 -11.17 -8.59
CA ILE A 81 17.89 -11.86 -9.46
C ILE A 81 18.46 -13.20 -9.91
N ASP A 82 19.70 -13.21 -10.39
CA ASP A 82 20.37 -14.39 -10.92
C ASP A 82 20.91 -15.34 -9.83
N HIS A 83 21.05 -14.86 -8.59
CA HIS A 83 21.57 -15.66 -7.48
C HIS A 83 20.58 -16.78 -7.08
N PRO A 84 21.06 -18.02 -6.78
CA PRO A 84 20.16 -19.14 -6.45
C PRO A 84 19.45 -19.05 -5.10
N CYS A 85 19.83 -18.11 -4.23
CA CYS A 85 19.17 -17.96 -2.91
C CYS A 85 17.68 -17.67 -3.02
N THR A 86 16.90 -18.16 -2.07
CA THR A 86 15.51 -17.78 -1.88
C THR A 86 15.43 -16.39 -1.27
N LEU A 87 14.66 -15.48 -1.87
CA LEU A 87 14.32 -14.18 -1.29
C LEU A 87 12.92 -14.23 -0.72
N THR A 88 12.77 -13.79 0.54
CA THR A 88 11.48 -13.62 1.21
C THR A 88 11.30 -12.17 1.64
N ASN A 89 10.05 -11.72 1.74
CA ASN A 89 9.71 -10.37 2.14
C ASN A 89 8.67 -10.32 3.27
N MET A 90 8.21 -9.14 3.63
CA MET A 90 7.24 -8.89 4.71
C MET A 90 5.83 -8.59 4.15
N LYS A 91 5.42 -9.24 3.06
CA LYS A 91 4.05 -9.10 2.54
C LYS A 91 3.03 -9.70 3.50
N GLY A 92 1.80 -9.18 3.46
CA GLY A 92 0.70 -9.70 4.28
C GLY A 92 0.65 -9.16 5.71
N LEU A 93 1.45 -8.15 6.08
CA LEU A 93 1.48 -7.59 7.43
C LEU A 93 0.60 -6.33 7.60
N PHE A 94 0.28 -5.65 6.50
CA PHE A 94 -0.23 -4.28 6.49
C PHE A 94 -1.68 -4.19 5.98
N TYR A 95 -2.26 -5.29 5.49
CA TYR A 95 -3.46 -5.31 4.67
C TYR A 95 -4.67 -4.66 5.34
N ASP A 96 -4.90 -4.97 6.61
CA ASP A 96 -6.05 -4.46 7.38
C ASP A 96 -5.90 -2.98 7.74
N VAL A 97 -4.70 -2.57 8.15
CA VAL A 97 -4.41 -1.18 8.53
C VAL A 97 -4.53 -0.25 7.33
N ILE A 98 -3.97 -0.65 6.19
CA ILE A 98 -4.07 0.13 4.95
C ILE A 98 -5.52 0.17 4.45
N ALA A 99 -6.26 -0.93 4.58
CA ALA A 99 -7.67 -0.95 4.21
C ALA A 99 -8.52 -0.01 5.09
N ASP A 100 -8.25 0.10 6.41
CA ASP A 100 -8.84 1.11 7.28
C ASP A 100 -8.57 2.53 6.76
N HIS A 101 -7.32 2.78 6.38
CA HIS A 101 -6.87 4.08 5.89
C HIS A 101 -7.59 4.48 4.58
N VAL A 102 -7.73 3.54 3.63
CA VAL A 102 -8.47 3.76 2.38
C VAL A 102 -9.94 4.05 2.67
N MET A 103 -10.59 3.28 3.55
CA MET A 103 -12.00 3.53 3.91
C MET A 103 -12.17 4.87 4.62
N CYS A 104 -11.17 5.32 5.41
CA CYS A 104 -11.16 6.67 5.97
C CYS A 104 -11.20 7.72 4.86
N TYR A 105 -10.37 7.63 3.84
CA TYR A 105 -10.40 8.56 2.70
C TYR A 105 -11.76 8.57 1.99
N VAL A 106 -12.31 7.38 1.69
CA VAL A 106 -13.63 7.26 1.05
C VAL A 106 -14.71 7.96 1.86
N LEU A 107 -14.76 7.71 3.18
CA LEU A 107 -15.73 8.33 4.08
C LEU A 107 -15.51 9.85 4.22
N MET A 108 -14.27 10.31 4.25
CA MET A 108 -13.96 11.73 4.29
C MET A 108 -14.49 12.46 3.05
N PHE A 109 -14.32 11.88 1.86
CA PHE A 109 -14.88 12.46 0.62
C PHE A 109 -16.40 12.37 0.60
N ALA A 110 -16.97 11.19 0.84
CA ALA A 110 -18.41 10.98 0.79
C ALA A 110 -19.18 11.88 1.75
N ARG A 111 -18.63 12.12 2.94
CA ARG A 111 -19.24 12.96 3.98
C ARG A 111 -18.69 14.38 4.06
N ARG A 112 -17.84 14.79 3.11
CA ARG A 112 -17.20 16.12 3.06
C ARG A 112 -16.43 16.49 4.33
N MET A 113 -15.92 15.48 5.07
CA MET A 113 -15.27 15.71 6.37
C MET A 113 -14.01 16.57 6.25
N HIS A 114 -13.21 16.39 5.19
CA HIS A 114 -12.03 17.20 4.92
C HIS A 114 -12.34 18.70 4.79
N LEU A 115 -13.50 19.07 4.24
CA LEU A 115 -13.96 20.46 4.13
C LEU A 115 -14.55 20.97 5.45
N TYR A 116 -15.32 20.14 6.17
CA TYR A 116 -15.87 20.52 7.47
C TYR A 116 -14.78 20.70 8.53
N MET A 117 -13.70 19.91 8.49
CA MET A 117 -12.55 20.14 9.37
C MET A 117 -11.90 21.51 9.13
N ARG A 118 -11.75 21.95 7.88
CA ARG A 118 -11.26 23.30 7.55
C ARG A 118 -12.19 24.37 8.09
N SER A 119 -13.50 24.24 7.87
CA SER A 119 -14.51 25.14 8.42
C SER A 119 -14.46 25.21 9.96
N GLN A 120 -14.20 24.07 10.64
CA GLN A 120 -14.03 24.02 12.08
C GLN A 120 -12.82 24.85 12.55
N PHE A 121 -11.66 24.74 11.89
CA PHE A 121 -10.47 25.54 12.22
C PHE A 121 -10.70 27.04 12.01
N GLU A 122 -11.58 27.41 11.08
CA GLU A 122 -11.98 28.79 10.83
C GLU A 122 -13.15 29.26 11.71
N SER A 123 -13.64 28.42 12.61
CA SER A 123 -14.83 28.68 13.45
C SER A 123 -16.08 29.06 12.63
N LYS A 124 -16.24 28.43 11.44
CA LYS A 124 -17.35 28.69 10.53
C LYS A 124 -18.40 27.60 10.59
N TRP A 125 -19.66 28.01 10.79
CA TRP A 125 -20.82 27.16 10.59
C TRP A 125 -21.27 27.28 9.13
N SER A 126 -20.80 26.39 8.25
CA SER A 126 -21.02 26.46 6.80
C SER A 126 -21.42 25.09 6.24
N PRO A 127 -22.70 24.71 6.30
CA PRO A 127 -23.14 23.44 5.73
C PRO A 127 -23.02 23.48 4.20
N ILE A 128 -22.36 22.46 3.65
CA ILE A 128 -22.21 22.29 2.20
C ILE A 128 -23.59 21.94 1.62
N GLY A 129 -23.99 22.67 0.56
CA GLY A 129 -25.35 22.58 0.02
C GLY A 129 -26.31 23.65 0.56
N GLY A 130 -25.86 24.45 1.56
CA GLY A 130 -26.52 25.66 2.06
C GLY A 130 -27.42 25.45 3.27
N GLU A 131 -27.47 26.45 4.16
CA GLU A 131 -28.27 26.43 5.41
C GLU A 131 -29.77 26.39 5.14
N ASN A 132 -30.26 27.08 4.11
CA ASN A 132 -31.67 27.14 3.76
C ASN A 132 -32.29 25.77 3.47
N ALA A 133 -31.48 24.76 3.15
CA ALA A 133 -31.93 23.40 2.92
C ALA A 133 -32.45 22.68 4.17
N ARG A 134 -32.10 23.13 5.39
CA ARG A 134 -32.57 22.55 6.67
C ARG A 134 -34.07 22.65 6.87
N SER A 135 -34.71 23.68 6.33
CA SER A 135 -36.15 23.87 6.46
C SER A 135 -36.98 22.98 5.51
N SER A 136 -36.34 22.30 4.60
CA SER A 136 -37.05 21.53 3.55
C SER A 136 -37.74 20.26 4.06
N PHE A 137 -37.46 19.76 5.25
CA PHE A 137 -38.29 18.72 5.88
C PHE A 137 -39.75 19.16 6.03
N THR A 138 -40.00 20.44 6.07
CA THR A 138 -41.38 21.03 6.14
C THR A 138 -42.06 21.13 4.80
N VAL A 139 -41.33 20.96 3.69
CA VAL A 139 -41.87 21.07 2.32
C VAL A 139 -42.55 19.77 1.86
N GLY A 140 -42.27 18.67 2.53
CA GLY A 140 -42.92 17.38 2.31
C GLY A 140 -41.93 16.21 2.09
N PRO A 141 -42.41 14.97 2.20
CA PRO A 141 -41.57 13.78 2.01
C PRO A 141 -41.07 13.68 0.56
N GLY A 142 -39.80 13.29 0.40
CA GLY A 142 -39.15 13.12 -0.92
C GLY A 142 -38.52 14.38 -1.49
N ALA A 143 -38.56 15.52 -0.79
CA ALA A 143 -37.83 16.74 -1.22
C ALA A 143 -36.32 16.58 -1.03
N VAL A 144 -35.59 16.52 -2.14
CA VAL A 144 -34.12 16.43 -2.15
C VAL A 144 -33.54 17.86 -2.04
N THR A 145 -32.67 18.05 -1.08
CA THR A 145 -32.04 19.36 -0.80
C THR A 145 -30.64 19.45 -1.40
N GLY A 146 -30.09 20.69 -1.46
CA GLY A 146 -28.68 20.87 -1.83
C GLY A 146 -27.70 20.17 -0.88
N MET A 147 -28.06 20.07 0.42
CA MET A 147 -27.24 19.32 1.39
C MET A 147 -27.27 17.81 1.11
N ASP A 148 -28.44 17.26 0.75
CA ASP A 148 -28.53 15.85 0.39
C ASP A 148 -27.68 15.53 -0.85
N GLN A 149 -27.74 16.39 -1.87
CA GLN A 149 -26.97 16.26 -3.11
C GLN A 149 -25.45 16.43 -2.90
N ALA A 150 -25.04 17.20 -1.90
CA ALA A 150 -23.62 17.44 -1.60
C ALA A 150 -22.93 16.26 -0.87
N HIS A 151 -23.72 15.33 -0.32
CA HIS A 151 -23.22 14.20 0.48
C HIS A 151 -23.59 12.88 -0.19
N MET A 152 -22.55 12.04 -0.41
CA MET A 152 -22.74 10.74 -1.05
C MET A 152 -23.21 9.69 -0.05
N HIS A 153 -24.07 8.79 -0.51
CA HIS A 153 -24.35 7.52 0.15
C HIS A 153 -23.45 6.47 -0.49
N ILE A 154 -22.46 5.95 0.25
CA ILE A 154 -21.41 5.11 -0.32
C ILE A 154 -21.91 3.77 -0.88
N ALA A 155 -23.07 3.27 -0.40
CA ALA A 155 -23.67 2.06 -0.96
C ALA A 155 -24.19 2.24 -2.40
N ASP A 156 -24.35 3.48 -2.87
CA ASP A 156 -24.69 3.79 -4.26
C ASP A 156 -23.45 3.94 -5.16
N CYS A 157 -22.25 3.81 -4.58
CA CYS A 157 -20.99 4.05 -5.26
C CYS A 157 -20.29 2.74 -5.67
N THR A 158 -19.55 2.82 -6.77
CA THR A 158 -18.66 1.76 -7.24
C THR A 158 -17.23 2.09 -6.80
N MET A 159 -16.55 1.13 -6.16
CA MET A 159 -15.11 1.15 -5.92
C MET A 159 -14.40 0.27 -6.94
N GLY A 160 -13.45 0.84 -7.69
CA GLY A 160 -12.53 0.10 -8.54
C GLY A 160 -11.17 -0.06 -7.87
N VAL A 161 -10.69 -1.29 -7.73
CA VAL A 161 -9.40 -1.59 -7.09
C VAL A 161 -8.41 -2.10 -8.13
N VAL A 162 -7.28 -1.42 -8.25
CA VAL A 162 -6.16 -1.78 -9.13
C VAL A 162 -5.12 -2.53 -8.32
N GLY A 163 -5.05 -3.84 -8.52
CA GLY A 163 -4.24 -4.76 -7.72
C GLY A 163 -5.02 -5.42 -6.58
N CYS A 164 -5.19 -6.74 -6.64
CA CYS A 164 -5.93 -7.56 -5.69
C CYS A 164 -5.04 -8.53 -4.89
N GLY A 165 -3.81 -8.11 -4.58
CA GLY A 165 -2.98 -8.79 -3.58
C GLY A 165 -3.60 -8.71 -2.18
N SER A 166 -2.85 -9.03 -1.13
CA SER A 166 -3.38 -9.05 0.26
C SER A 166 -4.01 -7.71 0.69
N ILE A 167 -3.45 -6.58 0.28
CA ILE A 167 -3.99 -5.25 0.60
C ILE A 167 -5.26 -4.97 -0.21
N GLY A 168 -5.20 -5.10 -1.53
CA GLY A 168 -6.34 -4.80 -2.39
C GLY A 168 -7.54 -5.70 -2.12
N SER A 169 -7.31 -6.98 -1.81
CA SER A 169 -8.38 -7.91 -1.43
C SER A 169 -9.08 -7.50 -0.14
N GLU A 170 -8.34 -7.02 0.87
CA GLU A 170 -8.95 -6.54 2.10
C GLU A 170 -9.69 -5.20 1.91
N ILE A 171 -9.18 -4.32 1.04
CA ILE A 171 -9.90 -3.10 0.65
C ILE A 171 -11.24 -3.47 0.01
N CYS A 172 -11.24 -4.42 -0.93
CA CYS A 172 -12.46 -4.92 -1.56
C CYS A 172 -13.44 -5.48 -0.53
N ASN A 173 -12.94 -6.32 0.38
CA ASN A 173 -13.73 -6.91 1.45
C ASN A 173 -14.41 -5.83 2.31
N ARG A 174 -13.66 -4.83 2.77
CA ARG A 174 -14.22 -3.74 3.60
C ARG A 174 -15.22 -2.88 2.84
N ALA A 175 -14.90 -2.47 1.62
CA ALA A 175 -15.80 -1.69 0.78
C ALA A 175 -17.15 -2.39 0.55
N SER A 176 -17.12 -3.71 0.31
CA SER A 176 -18.34 -4.50 0.16
C SER A 176 -19.20 -4.53 1.42
N HIS A 177 -18.59 -4.58 2.60
CA HIS A 177 -19.32 -4.50 3.88
C HIS A 177 -19.96 -3.13 4.14
N PHE A 178 -19.45 -2.07 3.51
CA PHE A 178 -20.13 -0.77 3.48
C PHE A 178 -21.23 -0.67 2.41
N GLY A 179 -21.49 -1.78 1.69
CA GLY A 179 -22.54 -1.86 0.67
C GLY A 179 -22.13 -1.36 -0.71
N MET A 180 -20.87 -1.00 -0.92
CA MET A 180 -20.37 -0.54 -2.22
C MET A 180 -20.38 -1.69 -3.24
N LYS A 181 -20.63 -1.36 -4.53
CA LYS A 181 -20.25 -2.26 -5.63
C LYS A 181 -18.73 -2.22 -5.77
N VAL A 182 -18.07 -3.39 -5.76
CA VAL A 182 -16.62 -3.48 -5.89
C VAL A 182 -16.24 -4.22 -7.15
N ILE A 183 -15.42 -3.61 -7.98
CA ILE A 183 -14.82 -4.20 -9.18
C ILE A 183 -13.31 -4.09 -9.10
N ALA A 184 -12.59 -5.00 -9.73
CA ALA A 184 -11.14 -5.04 -9.61
C ALA A 184 -10.43 -5.47 -10.88
N VAL A 185 -9.16 -5.08 -11.02
CA VAL A 185 -8.24 -5.62 -12.02
C VAL A 185 -6.95 -6.10 -11.34
N ASP A 186 -6.50 -7.29 -11.75
CA ASP A 186 -5.26 -7.90 -11.26
C ASP A 186 -4.62 -8.75 -12.39
N PRO A 187 -3.30 -8.89 -12.47
CA PRO A 187 -2.68 -9.84 -13.40
C PRO A 187 -3.06 -11.30 -13.08
N ASP A 188 -3.36 -11.63 -11.83
CA ASP A 188 -3.84 -12.95 -11.41
C ASP A 188 -5.36 -12.93 -11.17
N VAL A 189 -6.10 -13.51 -12.09
CA VAL A 189 -7.57 -13.63 -12.03
C VAL A 189 -8.03 -15.03 -11.60
N SER A 190 -7.14 -15.85 -11.07
CA SER A 190 -7.43 -17.26 -10.73
C SER A 190 -8.40 -17.43 -9.56
N ALA A 191 -8.51 -16.43 -8.67
CA ALA A 191 -9.43 -16.44 -7.55
C ALA A 191 -10.00 -15.03 -7.30
N GLU A 192 -11.34 -14.92 -7.25
CA GLU A 192 -12.00 -13.66 -6.87
C GLU A 192 -11.86 -13.44 -5.36
N PRO A 193 -11.34 -12.28 -4.93
CA PRO A 193 -11.33 -11.91 -3.51
C PRO A 193 -12.75 -11.76 -2.96
N CYS A 194 -12.90 -11.94 -1.65
CA CYS A 194 -14.18 -11.71 -0.97
C CYS A 194 -14.69 -10.28 -1.22
N GLY A 195 -15.96 -10.15 -1.55
CA GLY A 195 -16.63 -8.86 -1.76
C GLY A 195 -16.43 -8.23 -3.14
N VAL A 196 -15.65 -8.83 -4.03
CA VAL A 196 -15.51 -8.38 -5.42
C VAL A 196 -16.70 -8.88 -6.23
N SER A 197 -17.34 -7.98 -6.98
CA SER A 197 -18.44 -8.31 -7.89
C SER A 197 -17.95 -8.80 -9.25
N GLU A 198 -16.79 -8.31 -9.68
CA GLU A 198 -16.16 -8.66 -10.96
C GLU A 198 -14.66 -8.40 -10.91
N LEU A 199 -13.86 -9.44 -11.17
CA LEU A 199 -12.40 -9.38 -11.29
C LEU A 199 -12.00 -9.62 -12.75
N ARG A 200 -11.20 -8.71 -13.33
CA ARG A 200 -10.68 -8.83 -14.69
C ARG A 200 -9.16 -8.69 -14.75
N GLY A 201 -8.59 -9.03 -15.91
CA GLY A 201 -7.18 -8.82 -16.19
C GLY A 201 -6.82 -7.33 -16.32
N THR A 202 -5.54 -7.00 -16.18
CA THR A 202 -5.04 -5.61 -16.22
C THR A 202 -5.30 -4.88 -17.54
N ASN A 203 -5.51 -5.58 -18.65
CA ASN A 203 -5.94 -5.02 -19.93
C ASN A 203 -7.33 -4.36 -19.88
N GLU A 204 -8.14 -4.67 -18.86
CA GLU A 204 -9.47 -4.11 -18.63
C GLU A 204 -9.45 -2.90 -17.68
N LEU A 205 -8.28 -2.34 -17.38
CA LEU A 205 -8.17 -1.14 -16.56
C LEU A 205 -9.04 0.02 -17.07
N PRO A 206 -9.14 0.31 -18.39
CA PRO A 206 -10.03 1.35 -18.89
C PRO A 206 -11.50 1.16 -18.50
N TRP A 207 -11.99 -0.08 -18.51
CA TRP A 207 -13.33 -0.41 -18.04
C TRP A 207 -13.52 -0.09 -16.57
N LEU A 208 -12.56 -0.51 -15.71
CA LEU A 208 -12.62 -0.24 -14.28
C LEU A 208 -12.68 1.28 -14.01
N LEU A 209 -11.84 2.06 -14.70
CA LEU A 209 -11.78 3.52 -14.52
C LEU A 209 -13.09 4.21 -14.89
N ALA A 210 -13.73 3.78 -15.99
CA ALA A 210 -14.99 4.36 -16.47
C ALA A 210 -16.19 4.06 -15.56
N GLU A 211 -16.19 2.92 -14.85
CA GLU A 211 -17.28 2.48 -13.99
C GLU A 211 -17.16 2.97 -12.54
N SER A 212 -15.97 3.38 -12.10
CA SER A 212 -15.67 3.61 -10.69
C SER A 212 -15.92 5.06 -10.25
N ASP A 213 -16.61 5.23 -9.12
CA ASP A 213 -16.70 6.50 -8.41
C ASP A 213 -15.43 6.74 -7.57
N PHE A 214 -14.84 5.68 -7.03
CA PHE A 214 -13.57 5.68 -6.32
C PHE A 214 -12.62 4.68 -6.97
N VAL A 215 -11.48 5.16 -7.47
CA VAL A 215 -10.39 4.35 -8.00
C VAL A 215 -9.30 4.25 -6.95
N VAL A 216 -8.98 3.03 -6.50
CA VAL A 216 -7.95 2.76 -5.50
C VAL A 216 -6.79 2.01 -6.14
N ILE A 217 -5.59 2.57 -6.05
CA ILE A 217 -4.35 1.95 -6.52
C ILE A 217 -3.70 1.24 -5.35
N ALA A 218 -3.74 -0.10 -5.39
CA ALA A 218 -3.10 -1.03 -4.45
C ALA A 218 -2.03 -1.91 -5.13
N ALA A 219 -1.65 -1.55 -6.36
CA ALA A 219 -0.62 -2.25 -7.13
C ALA A 219 0.79 -1.93 -6.62
N PRO A 220 1.73 -2.87 -6.70
CA PRO A 220 3.14 -2.61 -6.42
C PRO A 220 3.77 -1.75 -7.52
N HIS A 221 4.93 -1.15 -7.23
CA HIS A 221 5.79 -0.57 -8.24
C HIS A 221 6.48 -1.71 -9.02
N THR A 222 6.28 -1.69 -10.33
CA THR A 222 6.95 -2.55 -11.30
C THR A 222 7.22 -1.71 -12.56
N PRO A 223 8.06 -2.17 -13.50
CA PRO A 223 8.24 -1.47 -14.77
C PRO A 223 6.93 -1.20 -15.53
N GLU A 224 5.93 -2.08 -15.37
CA GLU A 224 4.63 -1.95 -16.04
C GLU A 224 3.69 -0.96 -15.34
N THR A 225 3.87 -0.70 -14.05
CA THR A 225 3.03 0.22 -13.26
C THR A 225 3.63 1.61 -13.12
N GLU A 226 4.92 1.80 -13.44
CA GLU A 226 5.57 3.10 -13.39
C GLU A 226 4.94 4.08 -14.39
N GLY A 227 4.43 5.20 -13.85
CA GLY A 227 3.75 6.23 -14.65
C GLY A 227 2.45 5.76 -15.32
N LEU A 228 1.87 4.65 -14.87
CA LEU A 228 0.64 4.07 -15.44
C LEU A 228 -0.51 5.06 -15.45
N PHE A 229 -0.65 5.89 -14.42
CA PHE A 229 -1.67 6.93 -14.32
C PHE A 229 -1.12 8.26 -14.84
N ASP A 230 -0.98 8.35 -16.15
CA ASP A 230 -0.68 9.56 -16.90
C ASP A 230 -1.95 10.35 -17.30
N ASP A 231 -1.81 11.40 -18.10
CA ASP A 231 -2.94 12.22 -18.58
C ASP A 231 -4.00 11.40 -19.32
N ALA A 232 -3.57 10.45 -20.15
CA ALA A 232 -4.48 9.62 -20.96
C ALA A 232 -5.26 8.62 -20.10
N MET A 233 -4.59 8.03 -19.10
CA MET A 233 -5.22 7.07 -18.19
C MET A 233 -6.13 7.78 -17.20
N ILE A 234 -5.71 8.88 -16.61
CA ILE A 234 -6.54 9.67 -15.68
C ILE A 234 -7.79 10.21 -16.40
N ALA A 235 -7.69 10.59 -17.67
CA ALA A 235 -8.84 11.04 -18.45
C ALA A 235 -9.92 9.96 -18.67
N GLN A 236 -9.60 8.69 -18.46
CA GLN A 236 -10.56 7.58 -18.55
C GLN A 236 -11.33 7.35 -17.24
N ILE A 237 -10.91 7.95 -16.14
CA ILE A 237 -11.68 7.90 -14.89
C ILE A 237 -13.02 8.61 -15.13
N LYS A 238 -14.07 8.03 -14.60
CA LYS A 238 -15.42 8.59 -14.63
C LYS A 238 -15.40 10.07 -14.21
N PRO A 239 -16.01 11.00 -15.00
CA PRO A 239 -16.07 12.40 -14.59
C PRO A 239 -16.71 12.56 -13.21
N GLY A 240 -16.04 13.30 -12.33
CA GLY A 240 -16.46 13.43 -10.93
C GLY A 240 -15.95 12.32 -10.02
N GLY A 241 -15.18 11.37 -10.53
CA GLY A 241 -14.57 10.30 -9.74
C GLY A 241 -13.45 10.79 -8.81
N TYR A 242 -13.03 9.92 -7.90
CA TYR A 242 -11.96 10.13 -6.95
C TYR A 242 -10.81 9.16 -7.19
N LEU A 243 -9.56 9.63 -7.09
CA LEU A 243 -8.37 8.79 -7.19
C LEU A 243 -7.70 8.66 -5.82
N ILE A 244 -7.46 7.42 -5.38
CA ILE A 244 -6.80 7.10 -4.10
C ILE A 244 -5.55 6.28 -4.41
N ASN A 245 -4.37 6.76 -3.97
CA ASN A 245 -3.12 6.02 -4.15
C ASN A 245 -2.49 5.67 -2.80
N ILE A 246 -2.43 4.36 -2.51
CA ILE A 246 -1.72 3.76 -1.36
C ILE A 246 -0.68 2.74 -1.81
N GLY A 247 -0.45 2.62 -3.11
CA GLY A 247 0.56 1.72 -3.68
C GLY A 247 1.95 2.34 -3.65
N ARG A 248 2.32 3.01 -4.75
CA ARG A 248 3.57 3.78 -4.85
C ARG A 248 3.35 5.09 -5.61
N GLY A 249 4.07 6.13 -5.20
CA GLY A 249 3.92 7.46 -5.78
C GLY A 249 4.22 7.51 -7.27
N VAL A 250 5.25 6.81 -7.72
CA VAL A 250 5.66 6.75 -9.13
C VAL A 250 4.62 6.14 -10.08
N ILE A 251 3.56 5.50 -9.56
CA ILE A 251 2.47 4.96 -10.38
C ILE A 251 1.60 6.08 -10.95
N VAL A 252 1.47 7.21 -10.24
CA VAL A 252 0.65 8.35 -10.63
C VAL A 252 1.53 9.55 -10.98
N LYS A 253 1.40 10.07 -12.19
CA LYS A 253 2.03 11.33 -12.60
C LYS A 253 1.31 12.49 -11.91
N LEU A 254 1.94 13.10 -10.88
CA LEU A 254 1.31 14.18 -10.09
C LEU A 254 0.95 15.40 -10.94
N ALA A 255 1.70 15.69 -12.00
CA ALA A 255 1.35 16.75 -12.94
C ALA A 255 0.03 16.48 -13.68
N ALA A 256 -0.18 15.23 -14.13
CA ALA A 256 -1.41 14.81 -14.80
C ALA A 256 -2.61 14.84 -13.84
N LEU A 257 -2.41 14.37 -12.61
CA LEU A 257 -3.42 14.41 -11.54
C LEU A 257 -3.82 15.87 -11.23
N SER A 258 -2.83 16.76 -11.03
CA SER A 258 -3.08 18.18 -10.76
C SER A 258 -3.88 18.83 -11.88
N ALA A 259 -3.53 18.58 -13.14
CA ALA A 259 -4.26 19.09 -14.30
C ALA A 259 -5.70 18.54 -14.38
N ALA A 260 -5.92 17.26 -14.00
CA ALA A 260 -7.26 16.67 -13.95
C ALA A 260 -8.15 17.29 -12.87
N LEU A 261 -7.58 17.59 -11.70
CA LEU A 261 -8.25 18.29 -10.61
C LEU A 261 -8.55 19.75 -10.98
N GLU A 262 -7.60 20.46 -11.61
CA GLU A 262 -7.79 21.86 -12.03
C GLU A 262 -8.93 22.04 -13.04
N ARG A 263 -9.05 21.14 -14.00
CA ARG A 263 -10.17 21.19 -14.98
C ARG A 263 -11.49 20.60 -14.44
N GLY A 264 -11.53 20.15 -13.18
CA GLY A 264 -12.73 19.59 -12.55
C GLY A 264 -13.16 18.24 -13.12
N HIS A 265 -12.24 17.50 -13.77
CA HIS A 265 -12.52 16.15 -14.26
C HIS A 265 -12.65 15.17 -13.09
N LEU A 266 -11.78 15.26 -12.08
CA LEU A 266 -11.86 14.54 -10.83
C LEU A 266 -12.48 15.44 -9.75
N SER A 267 -13.28 14.83 -8.86
CA SER A 267 -13.85 15.51 -7.69
C SER A 267 -12.87 15.56 -6.51
N GLY A 268 -11.79 14.79 -6.56
CA GLY A 268 -10.74 14.82 -5.56
C GLY A 268 -9.75 13.68 -5.67
N ALA A 269 -8.69 13.76 -4.87
CA ALA A 269 -7.68 12.71 -4.75
C ALA A 269 -7.22 12.55 -3.30
N ALA A 270 -6.89 11.30 -2.89
CA ALA A 270 -6.23 11.01 -1.62
C ALA A 270 -4.93 10.25 -1.88
N LEU A 271 -3.84 10.77 -1.35
CA LEU A 271 -2.51 10.25 -1.60
C LEU A 271 -1.77 10.02 -0.28
N ASP A 272 -1.32 8.79 -0.06
CA ASP A 272 -0.38 8.47 1.01
C ASP A 272 1.07 8.40 0.51
N VAL A 273 1.25 8.34 -0.82
CA VAL A 273 2.53 8.17 -1.50
C VAL A 273 2.69 9.14 -2.67
N PHE A 274 3.95 9.54 -2.97
CA PHE A 274 4.25 10.60 -3.94
C PHE A 274 5.42 10.21 -4.85
N GLU A 275 5.50 10.82 -6.06
CA GLU A 275 6.64 10.63 -6.99
C GLU A 275 7.97 11.01 -6.33
N THR A 276 7.94 12.01 -5.46
CA THR A 276 9.10 12.44 -4.64
C THR A 276 8.66 12.50 -3.19
N GLU A 277 9.35 11.77 -2.34
CA GLU A 277 9.12 11.74 -0.89
C GLU A 277 10.35 12.22 -0.11
N PRO A 278 10.19 13.14 0.83
CA PRO A 278 8.97 13.89 1.19
C PRO A 278 8.45 14.78 0.06
N LEU A 279 7.10 14.94 -0.02
CA LEU A 279 6.49 15.89 -0.98
C LEU A 279 7.01 17.31 -0.70
N PRO A 280 7.58 18.01 -1.70
CA PRO A 280 8.10 19.36 -1.50
C PRO A 280 7.07 20.31 -0.89
N SER A 281 7.50 21.16 0.04
CA SER A 281 6.62 22.08 0.78
C SER A 281 5.89 23.09 -0.11
N GLU A 282 6.45 23.40 -1.27
CA GLU A 282 5.90 24.31 -2.29
C GLU A 282 4.98 23.62 -3.30
N HIS A 283 4.76 22.29 -3.16
CA HIS A 283 3.92 21.56 -4.11
C HIS A 283 2.46 22.01 -4.03
N PRO A 284 1.80 22.35 -5.18
CA PRO A 284 0.47 22.95 -5.19
C PRO A 284 -0.63 22.06 -4.59
N LEU A 285 -0.44 20.75 -4.49
CA LEU A 285 -1.40 19.85 -3.85
C LEU A 285 -1.65 20.15 -2.39
N TRP A 286 -0.71 20.79 -1.66
CA TRP A 286 -0.89 21.17 -0.25
C TRP A 286 -2.03 22.18 -0.03
N GLU A 287 -2.24 23.07 -0.99
CA GLU A 287 -3.24 24.14 -0.89
C GLU A 287 -4.63 23.72 -1.39
N ARG A 288 -4.74 22.56 -2.03
CA ARG A 288 -6.01 22.11 -2.62
C ARG A 288 -7.00 21.61 -1.55
N GLU A 289 -8.25 22.03 -1.69
CA GLU A 289 -9.34 21.61 -0.80
C GLU A 289 -9.91 20.23 -1.17
N ASP A 290 -9.79 19.84 -2.43
CA ASP A 290 -10.26 18.58 -2.99
C ASP A 290 -9.21 17.46 -2.89
N VAL A 291 -8.11 17.68 -2.14
CA VAL A 291 -7.03 16.71 -1.96
C VAL A 291 -6.82 16.41 -0.47
N ILE A 292 -6.63 15.13 -0.16
CA ILE A 292 -6.24 14.63 1.16
C ILE A 292 -4.85 14.00 1.03
N LEU A 293 -3.90 14.46 1.84
CA LEU A 293 -2.51 13.99 1.83
C LEU A 293 -2.15 13.41 3.19
N THR A 294 -1.50 12.25 3.21
CA THR A 294 -0.85 11.69 4.39
C THR A 294 0.60 11.29 4.06
N PRO A 295 1.54 11.40 5.00
CA PRO A 295 2.98 11.29 4.72
C PRO A 295 3.47 9.85 4.80
N HIS A 296 2.99 8.96 3.91
CA HIS A 296 3.36 7.55 3.79
C HIS A 296 3.18 6.78 5.11
N VAL A 297 2.01 6.90 5.71
CA VAL A 297 1.67 6.36 7.04
C VAL A 297 0.50 5.38 7.05
N ALA A 298 -0.07 5.06 5.88
CA ALA A 298 -1.23 4.17 5.78
C ALA A 298 -1.00 2.79 6.43
N ALA A 299 0.26 2.35 6.51
CA ALA A 299 0.67 1.09 7.13
C ALA A 299 0.99 1.20 8.64
N CYS A 300 0.93 2.39 9.24
CA CYS A 300 1.37 2.59 10.63
C CYS A 300 0.37 2.04 11.64
N SER A 301 0.80 1.08 12.44
CA SER A 301 0.05 0.50 13.56
C SER A 301 1.00 -0.23 14.50
N VAL A 302 0.70 -0.26 15.79
CA VAL A 302 1.45 -1.05 16.80
C VAL A 302 1.43 -2.56 16.50
N ARG A 303 0.44 -3.04 15.73
CA ARG A 303 0.33 -4.44 15.32
C ARG A 303 1.32 -4.85 14.22
N VAL A 304 1.77 -3.90 13.43
CA VAL A 304 2.66 -4.20 12.31
C VAL A 304 4.05 -4.66 12.76
N PRO A 305 4.73 -3.98 13.71
CA PRO A 305 5.99 -4.47 14.27
C PRO A 305 5.88 -5.87 14.92
N GLU A 306 4.78 -6.17 15.62
CA GLU A 306 4.52 -7.51 16.18
C GLU A 306 4.51 -8.57 15.06
N ARG A 307 3.67 -8.38 14.04
CA ARG A 307 3.55 -9.30 12.89
C ARG A 307 4.87 -9.45 12.11
N HIS A 308 5.62 -8.36 12.04
CA HIS A 308 6.94 -8.34 11.39
C HIS A 308 7.91 -9.28 12.12
N LEU A 309 7.96 -9.18 13.45
CA LEU A 309 8.78 -10.06 14.28
C LEU A 309 8.29 -11.50 14.19
N ASP A 310 6.98 -11.76 14.32
CA ASP A 310 6.40 -13.11 14.21
C ASP A 310 6.76 -13.78 12.87
N THR A 311 6.69 -13.03 11.76
CA THR A 311 7.07 -13.54 10.43
C THR A 311 8.56 -13.88 10.36
N LEU A 312 9.41 -13.03 10.93
CA LEU A 312 10.85 -13.31 11.00
C LEU A 312 11.15 -14.55 11.85
N LEU A 313 10.57 -14.65 13.05
CA LEU A 313 10.75 -15.80 13.94
C LEU A 313 10.31 -17.09 13.28
N GLU A 314 9.15 -17.09 12.60
CA GLU A 314 8.65 -18.26 11.90
C GLU A 314 9.56 -18.65 10.72
N ASN A 315 10.05 -17.69 9.93
CA ASN A 315 10.99 -17.99 8.85
C ASN A 315 12.35 -18.48 9.36
N ILE A 316 12.81 -18.05 10.54
CA ILE A 316 14.01 -18.57 11.18
C ILE A 316 13.81 -20.04 11.57
N ARG A 317 12.65 -20.40 12.16
CA ARG A 317 12.33 -21.82 12.50
C ARG A 317 12.33 -22.70 11.24
N ARG A 318 11.63 -22.25 10.21
CA ARG A 318 11.53 -22.96 8.91
C ARG A 318 12.90 -23.14 8.27
N PHE A 319 13.72 -22.10 8.30
CA PHE A 319 15.09 -22.15 7.77
C PHE A 319 15.95 -23.14 8.56
N ALA A 320 15.86 -23.18 9.87
CA ALA A 320 16.57 -24.13 10.71
C ALA A 320 16.19 -25.58 10.37
N SER A 321 14.90 -25.84 10.13
CA SER A 321 14.32 -27.17 9.89
C SER A 321 14.25 -27.57 8.40
N ASP A 322 14.77 -26.75 7.47
CA ASP A 322 14.66 -26.96 6.01
C ASP A 322 13.19 -27.04 5.51
N GLU A 323 12.27 -26.35 6.21
CA GLU A 323 10.88 -26.24 5.80
C GLU A 323 10.67 -25.13 4.77
N PRO A 324 9.58 -25.16 3.95
CA PRO A 324 9.25 -24.10 3.02
C PRO A 324 9.07 -22.76 3.74
N LEU A 325 9.78 -21.72 3.29
CA LEU A 325 9.74 -20.38 3.87
C LEU A 325 8.42 -19.66 3.53
N LEU A 326 7.97 -18.79 4.42
CA LEU A 326 6.86 -17.88 4.16
C LEU A 326 7.29 -16.74 3.23
N ASN A 327 6.34 -16.21 2.48
CA ASN A 327 6.52 -15.01 1.67
C ASN A 327 7.68 -15.07 0.68
N VAL A 328 7.89 -16.23 0.06
CA VAL A 328 8.84 -16.37 -1.06
C VAL A 328 8.40 -15.45 -2.20
N THR A 329 9.35 -14.71 -2.76
CA THR A 329 9.10 -13.72 -3.81
C THR A 329 9.67 -14.17 -5.16
N ASN A 330 9.04 -13.70 -6.22
CA ASN A 330 9.63 -13.77 -7.56
C ASN A 330 10.56 -12.57 -7.74
N LYS A 331 11.87 -12.79 -7.66
CA LYS A 331 12.87 -11.72 -7.73
C LYS A 331 12.81 -10.90 -9.02
N ALA A 332 12.49 -11.54 -10.15
CA ALA A 332 12.37 -10.86 -11.45
C ALA A 332 11.12 -9.97 -11.55
N ARG A 333 10.10 -10.24 -10.75
CA ARG A 333 8.84 -9.46 -10.71
C ARG A 333 8.78 -8.46 -9.54
N TRP A 334 9.73 -8.53 -8.61
CA TRP A 334 9.81 -7.70 -7.41
C TRP A 334 8.70 -7.94 -6.37
N TYR A 335 7.91 -9.03 -6.46
CA TYR A 335 6.82 -9.37 -5.51
C TYR A 335 6.54 -10.87 -5.40
#